data_d90ab1dad1cea2ef456970712ff93da8
#
_entry.id   d90ab1dad1cea2ef456970712ff93da8
#
_cell.length_a   1.000
_cell.length_b   1.000
_cell.length_c   1.000
_cell.angle_alpha   90.00
_cell.angle_beta   90.00
_cell.angle_gamma   90.00
#
_symmetry.space_group_name_H-M   'P 1'
#
loop_
_entity.id
_entity.type
_entity.pdbx_description
1 polymer ?
#
loop_
_entity_poly.entity_id
_entity_poly.type
_entity_poly.pdbx_seq_one_letter_code
_entity_poly.pdbx_strand_id
1 'polypeptide(L)'
;QNPTGCTMSLEKRKRMLEIASKYDVLILEDNPYGDLRFAGEDVPTIKSLDTEDRVVYAGSFSKILSPGMRLGYIVAPAPLAEKIEMLKQVNDVHTPMITQLMCVEFMKKYDIDKYIAKNRELYGKKCAAMVSAMEKYFPQGKVKWVVPEGGIFLWCECPTIEDITPIVDKCLEKKVAIV
;
A
#
# COMPACT_ATOMS: atom_id res chain seq x y z
N GLN A 1 2.52 0.85 4.55
CA GLN A 1 3.44 1.77 3.87
C GLN A 1 4.55 0.98 3.18
N ASN A 2 4.93 1.38 1.98
CA ASN A 2 6.04 0.81 1.23
C ASN A 2 7.31 1.64 1.53
N PRO A 3 8.43 1.06 1.96
CA PRO A 3 8.68 -0.38 2.17
C PRO A 3 8.52 -0.85 3.63
N THR A 4 8.22 0.05 4.57
CA THR A 4 8.34 -0.21 6.02
C THR A 4 7.31 -1.20 6.57
N GLY A 5 6.22 -1.49 5.87
CA GLY A 5 5.11 -2.31 6.36
C GLY A 5 4.29 -1.68 7.49
N CYS A 6 4.64 -0.46 7.90
CA CYS A 6 3.96 0.23 9.00
C CYS A 6 2.60 0.79 8.59
N THR A 7 1.63 0.72 9.49
CA THR A 7 0.33 1.39 9.34
C THR A 7 0.29 2.64 10.22
N MET A 8 -0.10 3.77 9.63
CA MET A 8 -0.28 5.02 10.38
C MET A 8 -1.50 4.91 11.29
N SER A 9 -1.33 5.22 12.57
CA SER A 9 -2.43 5.20 13.55
C SER A 9 -3.50 6.26 13.26
N LEU A 10 -4.72 6.03 13.74
CA LEU A 10 -5.83 6.97 13.60
C LEU A 10 -5.49 8.37 14.17
N GLU A 11 -4.80 8.41 15.32
CA GLU A 11 -4.37 9.66 15.94
C GLU A 11 -3.45 10.47 15.02
N LYS A 12 -2.44 9.80 14.42
CA LYS A 12 -1.53 10.45 13.46
C LYS A 12 -2.26 10.93 12.22
N ARG A 13 -3.27 10.19 11.72
CA ARG A 13 -4.10 10.61 10.57
C ARG A 13 -4.88 11.88 10.89
N LYS A 14 -5.52 11.94 12.05
CA LYS A 14 -6.21 13.16 12.53
C LYS A 14 -5.24 14.32 12.67
N ARG A 15 -4.06 14.07 13.25
CA ARG A 15 -3.03 15.11 13.40
C ARG A 15 -2.52 15.66 12.07
N MET A 16 -2.41 14.82 11.05
CA MET A 16 -2.06 15.27 9.69
C MET A 16 -3.11 16.23 9.13
N LEU A 17 -4.40 15.95 9.29
CA LEU A 17 -5.48 16.85 8.86
C LEU A 17 -5.42 18.19 9.58
N GLU A 18 -5.22 18.20 10.89
CA GLU A 18 -5.05 19.45 11.66
C GLU A 18 -3.87 20.29 11.14
N ILE A 19 -2.74 19.64 10.83
CA ILE A 19 -1.56 20.33 10.27
C ILE A 19 -1.88 20.84 8.87
N ALA A 20 -2.52 20.05 8.02
CA ALA A 20 -2.89 20.45 6.68
C ALA A 20 -3.84 21.65 6.67
N SER A 21 -4.83 21.64 7.58
CA SER A 21 -5.73 22.78 7.78
C SER A 21 -4.97 24.04 8.24
N LYS A 22 -4.11 23.89 9.25
CA LYS A 22 -3.33 25.00 9.82
C LYS A 22 -2.42 25.68 8.80
N TYR A 23 -1.80 24.92 7.90
CA TYR A 23 -0.82 25.43 6.93
C TYR A 23 -1.38 25.57 5.52
N ASP A 24 -2.68 25.37 5.35
CA ASP A 24 -3.39 25.48 4.07
C ASP A 24 -2.74 24.65 2.95
N VAL A 25 -2.45 23.35 3.25
CA VAL A 25 -1.83 22.43 2.31
C VAL A 25 -2.76 21.26 1.98
N LEU A 26 -2.56 20.64 0.82
CA LEU A 26 -3.26 19.43 0.41
C LEU A 26 -2.50 18.19 0.89
N ILE A 27 -3.24 17.10 1.09
CA ILE A 27 -2.70 15.77 1.39
C ILE A 27 -2.95 14.86 0.19
N LEU A 28 -1.89 14.23 -0.34
CA LEU A 28 -2.03 13.10 -1.24
C LEU A 28 -1.91 11.80 -0.41
N GLU A 29 -3.02 11.10 -0.25
CA GLU A 29 -3.06 9.79 0.41
C GLU A 29 -2.86 8.67 -0.63
N ASP A 30 -1.63 8.15 -0.74
CA ASP A 30 -1.32 7.02 -1.60
C ASP A 30 -1.55 5.70 -0.85
N ASN A 31 -2.62 4.99 -1.19
CA ASN A 31 -3.08 3.82 -0.42
C ASN A 31 -3.29 2.55 -1.28
N PRO A 32 -2.25 2.01 -1.91
CA PRO A 32 -2.36 0.80 -2.71
C PRO A 32 -2.46 -0.49 -1.88
N TYR A 33 -2.21 -0.45 -0.57
CA TYR A 33 -2.13 -1.63 0.31
C TYR A 33 -3.16 -1.67 1.43
N GLY A 34 -3.96 -0.61 1.62
CA GLY A 34 -4.89 -0.48 2.74
C GLY A 34 -5.86 -1.64 2.87
N ASP A 35 -6.36 -2.14 1.75
CA ASP A 35 -7.27 -3.28 1.71
C ASP A 35 -6.63 -4.63 2.06
N LEU A 36 -5.29 -4.70 2.16
CA LEU A 36 -4.56 -5.94 2.47
C LEU A 36 -4.20 -6.06 3.96
N ARG A 37 -4.97 -5.46 4.83
CA ARG A 37 -4.79 -5.59 6.27
C ARG A 37 -5.30 -6.97 6.73
N PHE A 38 -4.45 -7.75 7.40
CA PHE A 38 -4.75 -9.11 7.86
C PHE A 38 -4.67 -9.29 9.38
N ALA A 39 -4.26 -8.27 10.12
CA ALA A 39 -4.21 -8.26 11.58
C ALA A 39 -4.59 -6.87 12.12
N GLY A 40 -5.00 -6.80 13.40
CA GLY A 40 -5.48 -5.59 14.03
C GLY A 40 -6.82 -5.10 13.48
N GLU A 41 -7.22 -3.88 13.85
CA GLU A 41 -8.45 -3.26 13.39
C GLU A 41 -8.24 -2.42 12.13
N ASP A 42 -9.26 -2.28 11.31
CA ASP A 42 -9.23 -1.40 10.14
C ASP A 42 -9.11 0.06 10.60
N VAL A 43 -8.23 0.81 9.96
CA VAL A 43 -8.00 2.22 10.26
C VAL A 43 -8.62 3.07 9.16
N PRO A 44 -9.57 3.98 9.48
CA PRO A 44 -10.20 4.87 8.51
C PRO A 44 -9.15 5.64 7.70
N THR A 45 -9.36 5.78 6.39
CA THR A 45 -8.47 6.57 5.51
C THR A 45 -8.45 8.03 5.94
N ILE A 46 -7.37 8.77 5.60
CA ILE A 46 -7.33 10.22 5.84
C ILE A 46 -8.46 10.90 5.05
N LYS A 47 -8.71 10.41 3.81
CA LYS A 47 -9.81 10.91 2.97
C LYS A 47 -11.17 10.75 3.63
N SER A 48 -11.43 9.64 4.31
CA SER A 48 -12.73 9.43 5.01
C SER A 48 -12.92 10.33 6.23
N LEU A 49 -11.86 10.93 6.75
CA LEU A 49 -11.86 11.86 7.88
C LEU A 49 -11.85 13.33 7.43
N ASP A 50 -11.65 13.56 6.12
CA ASP A 50 -11.51 14.89 5.52
C ASP A 50 -12.88 15.60 5.45
N THR A 51 -13.01 16.73 6.12
CA THR A 51 -14.21 17.59 6.12
C THR A 51 -13.99 18.94 5.44
N GLU A 52 -12.76 19.19 4.94
CA GLU A 52 -12.35 20.47 4.37
C GLU A 52 -11.92 20.36 2.90
N ASP A 53 -12.17 19.22 2.25
CA ASP A 53 -11.79 18.97 0.86
C ASP A 53 -10.29 19.13 0.58
N ARG A 54 -9.45 18.69 1.53
CA ARG A 54 -7.99 18.80 1.46
C ARG A 54 -7.28 17.53 1.02
N VAL A 55 -7.98 16.40 0.98
CA VAL A 55 -7.35 15.10 0.71
C VAL A 55 -7.67 14.61 -0.69
N VAL A 56 -6.63 14.30 -1.45
CA VAL A 56 -6.69 13.53 -2.68
C VAL A 56 -6.29 12.10 -2.35
N TYR A 57 -7.19 11.15 -2.53
CA TYR A 57 -6.93 9.74 -2.30
C TYR A 57 -6.58 9.04 -3.62
N ALA A 58 -5.49 8.28 -3.63
CA ALA A 58 -5.07 7.45 -4.74
C ALA A 58 -5.15 5.97 -4.35
N GLY A 59 -6.01 5.22 -5.04
CA GLY A 59 -6.19 3.79 -4.87
C GLY A 59 -5.74 3.00 -6.10
N SER A 60 -5.51 1.69 -5.94
CA SER A 60 -5.03 0.84 -7.01
C SER A 60 -5.64 -0.56 -6.95
N PHE A 61 -6.01 -1.10 -8.11
CA PHE A 61 -6.40 -2.51 -8.26
C PHE A 61 -5.20 -3.46 -8.38
N SER A 62 -3.98 -2.93 -8.49
CA SER A 62 -2.78 -3.72 -8.72
C SER A 62 -2.48 -4.72 -7.61
N LYS A 63 -2.83 -4.42 -6.36
CA LYS A 63 -2.50 -5.26 -5.20
C LYS A 63 -3.69 -6.08 -4.70
N ILE A 64 -4.90 -5.65 -5.02
CA ILE A 64 -6.13 -6.33 -4.60
C ILE A 64 -6.73 -7.21 -5.70
N LEU A 65 -6.48 -6.91 -6.98
CA LEU A 65 -7.01 -7.68 -8.10
C LEU A 65 -5.89 -8.22 -9.00
N SER A 66 -5.25 -7.37 -9.80
CA SER A 66 -4.13 -7.79 -10.66
C SER A 66 -3.22 -6.63 -11.04
N PRO A 67 -1.90 -6.75 -10.88
CA PRO A 67 -0.95 -5.71 -11.26
C PRO A 67 -0.87 -5.52 -12.79
N GLY A 68 -1.17 -6.55 -13.58
CA GLY A 68 -1.16 -6.51 -15.04
C GLY A 68 -2.28 -5.67 -15.66
N MET A 69 -3.34 -5.39 -14.92
CA MET A 69 -4.45 -4.56 -15.41
C MET A 69 -4.09 -3.08 -15.53
N ARG A 70 -3.09 -2.62 -14.80
CA ARG A 70 -2.65 -1.21 -14.77
C ARG A 70 -3.77 -0.22 -14.47
N LEU A 71 -4.66 -0.58 -13.51
CA LEU A 71 -5.79 0.22 -13.07
C LEU A 71 -5.54 0.83 -11.71
N GLY A 72 -5.85 2.11 -11.60
CA GLY A 72 -5.95 2.86 -10.35
C GLY A 72 -7.10 3.85 -10.44
N TYR A 73 -7.36 4.51 -9.34
CA TYR A 73 -8.40 5.54 -9.26
C TYR A 73 -8.00 6.63 -8.28
N ILE A 74 -8.57 7.80 -8.48
CA ILE A 74 -8.38 8.96 -7.61
C ILE A 74 -9.76 9.41 -7.11
N VAL A 75 -9.85 9.71 -5.82
CA VAL A 75 -10.98 10.39 -5.20
C VAL A 75 -10.50 11.74 -4.70
N ALA A 76 -10.96 12.80 -5.32
CA ALA A 76 -10.52 14.16 -5.06
C ALA A 76 -11.70 15.12 -4.99
N PRO A 77 -11.54 16.30 -4.36
CA PRO A 77 -12.49 17.40 -4.50
C PRO A 77 -12.72 17.78 -5.96
N ALA A 78 -13.94 18.14 -6.34
CA ALA A 78 -14.32 18.37 -7.74
C ALA A 78 -13.35 19.32 -8.51
N PRO A 79 -12.92 20.48 -7.96
CA PRO A 79 -11.99 21.36 -8.70
C PRO A 79 -10.63 20.72 -9.00
N LEU A 80 -10.16 19.81 -8.12
CA LEU A 80 -8.91 19.09 -8.33
C LEU A 80 -9.11 17.92 -9.31
N ALA A 81 -10.24 17.20 -9.20
CA ALA A 81 -10.56 16.10 -10.11
C ALA A 81 -10.63 16.59 -11.57
N GLU A 82 -11.26 17.74 -11.82
CA GLU A 82 -11.29 18.37 -13.15
C GLU A 82 -9.90 18.67 -13.71
N LYS A 83 -9.00 19.20 -12.88
CA LYS A 83 -7.61 19.49 -13.31
C LYS A 83 -6.82 18.19 -13.58
N ILE A 84 -7.02 17.18 -12.76
CA ILE A 84 -6.38 15.86 -12.94
C ILE A 84 -6.89 15.22 -14.24
N GLU A 85 -8.19 15.31 -14.53
CA GLU A 85 -8.77 14.82 -15.79
C GLU A 85 -8.18 15.53 -17.00
N MET A 86 -8.08 16.85 -16.98
CA MET A 86 -7.45 17.65 -18.06
C MET A 86 -5.98 17.21 -18.28
N LEU A 87 -5.22 17.04 -17.20
CA LEU A 87 -3.84 16.57 -17.28
C LEU A 87 -3.73 15.16 -17.84
N LYS A 88 -4.65 14.28 -17.45
CA LYS A 88 -4.70 12.90 -17.97
C LYS A 88 -4.96 12.86 -19.47
N GLN A 89 -5.84 13.71 -19.97
CA GLN A 89 -6.12 13.81 -21.41
C GLN A 89 -4.88 14.15 -22.24
N VAL A 90 -3.96 14.95 -21.72
CA VAL A 90 -2.73 15.32 -22.44
C VAL A 90 -1.56 14.36 -22.17
N ASN A 91 -1.61 13.59 -21.09
CA ASN A 91 -0.54 12.63 -20.75
C ASN A 91 -0.72 11.28 -21.45
N ASP A 92 -1.86 10.65 -21.29
CA ASP A 92 -2.10 9.27 -21.77
C ASP A 92 -3.50 9.08 -22.40
N VAL A 93 -4.22 10.18 -22.59
CA VAL A 93 -5.61 10.24 -23.09
C VAL A 93 -6.57 9.51 -22.14
N HIS A 94 -6.40 8.22 -21.94
CA HIS A 94 -7.18 7.40 -21.00
C HIS A 94 -6.47 6.06 -20.69
N THR A 95 -6.79 5.49 -19.55
CA THR A 95 -6.44 4.11 -19.22
C THR A 95 -7.12 3.13 -20.18
N PRO A 96 -6.47 2.02 -20.61
CA PRO A 96 -7.05 1.08 -21.56
C PRO A 96 -8.47 0.62 -21.19
N MET A 97 -9.43 0.80 -22.09
CA MET A 97 -10.83 0.50 -21.83
C MET A 97 -11.11 -0.97 -21.56
N ILE A 98 -10.36 -1.88 -22.21
CA ILE A 98 -10.55 -3.32 -22.00
C ILE A 98 -10.31 -3.73 -20.55
N THR A 99 -9.25 -3.21 -19.91
CA THR A 99 -8.93 -3.54 -18.52
C THR A 99 -9.93 -2.91 -17.55
N GLN A 100 -10.46 -1.72 -17.87
CA GLN A 100 -11.55 -1.12 -17.10
C GLN A 100 -12.81 -1.98 -17.17
N LEU A 101 -13.23 -2.41 -18.36
CA LEU A 101 -14.39 -3.28 -18.55
C LEU A 101 -14.21 -4.64 -17.86
N MET A 102 -13.02 -5.24 -17.94
CA MET A 102 -12.70 -6.48 -17.20
C MET A 102 -12.87 -6.30 -15.69
N CYS A 103 -12.40 -5.18 -15.14
CA CYS A 103 -12.56 -4.88 -13.72
C CYS A 103 -14.03 -4.72 -13.34
N VAL A 104 -14.80 -3.98 -14.12
CA VAL A 104 -16.26 -3.80 -13.92
C VAL A 104 -17.00 -5.13 -13.98
N GLU A 105 -16.72 -5.97 -14.97
CA GLU A 105 -17.35 -7.29 -15.09
C GLU A 105 -16.97 -8.24 -13.97
N PHE A 106 -15.71 -8.15 -13.48
CA PHE A 106 -15.29 -8.89 -12.30
C PHE A 106 -16.11 -8.47 -11.08
N MET A 107 -16.22 -7.16 -10.79
CA MET A 107 -16.98 -6.64 -9.65
C MET A 107 -18.49 -6.90 -9.75
N LYS A 108 -19.06 -7.02 -10.96
CA LYS A 108 -20.45 -7.41 -11.13
C LYS A 108 -20.71 -8.89 -10.86
N LYS A 109 -19.76 -9.76 -11.23
CA LYS A 109 -19.91 -11.22 -11.16
C LYS A 109 -19.44 -11.82 -9.86
N TYR A 110 -18.50 -11.17 -9.22
CA TYR A 110 -17.83 -11.66 -8.02
C TYR A 110 -17.89 -10.61 -6.91
N ASP A 111 -18.02 -11.08 -5.69
CA ASP A 111 -17.93 -10.28 -4.48
C ASP A 111 -16.45 -9.94 -4.25
N ILE A 112 -16.08 -8.67 -4.50
CA ILE A 112 -14.69 -8.22 -4.37
C ILE A 112 -14.22 -8.27 -2.93
N ASP A 113 -15.09 -8.04 -1.95
CA ASP A 113 -14.73 -8.07 -0.53
C ASP A 113 -14.36 -9.49 -0.10
N LYS A 114 -15.10 -10.50 -0.57
CA LYS A 114 -14.72 -11.90 -0.36
C LYS A 114 -13.41 -12.28 -1.04
N TYR A 115 -13.14 -11.70 -2.20
CA TYR A 115 -11.86 -11.91 -2.89
C TYR A 115 -10.71 -11.28 -2.11
N ILE A 116 -10.87 -10.04 -1.64
CA ILE A 116 -9.89 -9.34 -0.79
C ILE A 116 -9.67 -10.10 0.52
N ALA A 117 -10.73 -10.62 1.15
CA ALA A 117 -10.61 -11.42 2.38
C ALA A 117 -9.72 -12.67 2.18
N LYS A 118 -9.85 -13.38 1.04
CA LYS A 118 -8.95 -14.48 0.70
C LYS A 118 -7.50 -14.03 0.54
N ASN A 119 -7.27 -12.87 -0.07
CA ASN A 119 -5.93 -12.31 -0.20
C ASN A 119 -5.35 -11.93 1.17
N ARG A 120 -6.14 -11.32 2.05
CA ARG A 120 -5.76 -11.03 3.45
C ARG A 120 -5.32 -12.30 4.17
N GLU A 121 -6.10 -13.38 4.11
CA GLU A 121 -5.76 -14.67 4.72
C GLU A 121 -4.45 -15.25 4.16
N LEU A 122 -4.28 -15.23 2.84
CA LEU A 122 -3.08 -15.72 2.17
C LEU A 122 -1.83 -14.93 2.57
N TYR A 123 -1.91 -13.60 2.57
CA TYR A 123 -0.78 -12.74 2.95
C TYR A 123 -0.47 -12.84 4.44
N GLY A 124 -1.48 -12.98 5.30
CA GLY A 124 -1.28 -13.24 6.73
C GLY A 124 -0.50 -14.54 6.96
N LYS A 125 -0.86 -15.63 6.29
CA LYS A 125 -0.12 -16.91 6.37
C LYS A 125 1.33 -16.78 5.87
N LYS A 126 1.55 -16.08 4.76
CA LYS A 126 2.89 -15.84 4.22
C LYS A 126 3.74 -14.98 5.17
N CYS A 127 3.16 -13.92 5.73
CA CYS A 127 3.81 -13.08 6.72
C CYS A 127 4.22 -13.89 7.96
N ALA A 128 3.32 -14.65 8.54
CA ALA A 128 3.60 -15.50 9.70
C ALA A 128 4.71 -16.52 9.43
N ALA A 129 4.69 -17.18 8.27
CA ALA A 129 5.75 -18.12 7.87
C ALA A 129 7.12 -17.42 7.73
N MET A 130 7.16 -16.22 7.14
CA MET A 130 8.38 -15.45 6.97
C MET A 130 8.92 -14.98 8.33
N VAL A 131 8.08 -14.41 9.20
CA VAL A 131 8.46 -13.95 10.54
C VAL A 131 9.01 -15.12 11.36
N SER A 132 8.34 -16.26 11.36
CA SER A 132 8.82 -17.46 12.07
C SER A 132 10.17 -17.96 11.55
N ALA A 133 10.40 -17.88 10.23
CA ALA A 133 11.70 -18.24 9.67
C ALA A 133 12.79 -17.22 10.07
N MET A 134 12.46 -15.92 10.10
CA MET A 134 13.38 -14.87 10.55
C MET A 134 13.76 -15.05 12.02
N GLU A 135 12.80 -15.31 12.90
CA GLU A 135 13.02 -15.61 14.31
C GLU A 135 13.97 -16.80 14.52
N LYS A 136 13.80 -17.82 13.68
CA LYS A 136 14.60 -19.05 13.76
C LYS A 136 16.01 -18.92 13.20
N TYR A 137 16.19 -18.18 12.11
CA TYR A 137 17.43 -18.23 11.33
C TYR A 137 18.24 -16.94 11.35
N PHE A 138 17.64 -15.80 11.69
CA PHE A 138 18.39 -14.55 11.73
C PHE A 138 19.23 -14.47 13.00
N PRO A 139 20.45 -13.92 12.92
CA PRO A 139 21.32 -13.79 14.09
C PRO A 139 20.70 -12.79 15.08
N GLN A 140 20.49 -13.25 16.32
CA GLN A 140 19.87 -12.46 17.37
C GLN A 140 20.61 -11.15 17.59
N GLY A 141 19.86 -10.06 17.71
CA GLY A 141 20.38 -8.71 17.99
C GLY A 141 21.06 -8.01 16.81
N LYS A 142 21.30 -8.70 15.67
CA LYS A 142 21.93 -8.08 14.50
C LYS A 142 20.94 -7.58 13.47
N VAL A 143 19.75 -8.15 13.41
CA VAL A 143 18.68 -7.75 12.51
C VAL A 143 17.46 -7.39 13.33
N LYS A 144 16.86 -6.25 13.03
CA LYS A 144 15.60 -5.79 13.62
C LYS A 144 14.52 -5.79 12.56
N TRP A 145 13.30 -6.10 12.96
CA TRP A 145 12.13 -6.00 12.07
C TRP A 145 10.88 -5.64 12.87
N VAL A 146 9.89 -5.11 12.16
CA VAL A 146 8.55 -4.88 12.68
C VAL A 146 7.63 -5.89 12.00
N VAL A 147 6.83 -6.61 12.79
CA VAL A 147 5.80 -7.49 12.23
C VAL A 147 4.67 -6.64 11.67
N PRO A 148 4.42 -6.67 10.35
CA PRO A 148 3.38 -5.85 9.76
C PRO A 148 1.99 -6.43 10.03
N GLU A 149 0.98 -5.57 10.11
CA GLU A 149 -0.42 -5.96 10.26
C GLU A 149 -1.16 -6.03 8.91
N GLY A 150 -0.46 -5.77 7.82
CA GLY A 150 -1.02 -5.77 6.47
C GLY A 150 0.01 -5.47 5.39
N GLY A 151 -0.45 -5.45 4.14
CA GLY A 151 0.41 -5.21 3.00
C GLY A 151 1.22 -6.43 2.57
N ILE A 152 2.33 -6.20 1.88
CA ILE A 152 3.16 -7.24 1.27
C ILE A 152 4.66 -7.07 1.58
N PHE A 153 5.00 -6.20 2.53
CA PHE A 153 6.40 -5.87 2.86
C PHE A 153 6.74 -6.28 4.29
N LEU A 154 7.96 -6.79 4.46
CA LEU A 154 8.65 -6.96 5.72
C LEU A 154 9.92 -6.12 5.67
N TRP A 155 10.00 -5.12 6.54
CA TRP A 155 11.17 -4.26 6.65
C TRP A 155 12.15 -4.81 7.68
N CYS A 156 13.41 -5.00 7.26
CA CYS A 156 14.49 -5.45 8.12
C CYS A 156 15.59 -4.39 8.19
N GLU A 157 16.07 -4.11 9.37
CA GLU A 157 17.18 -3.21 9.61
C GLU A 157 18.40 -3.99 10.13
N CYS A 158 19.55 -3.68 9.58
CA CYS A 158 20.84 -4.22 10.00
C CYS A 158 21.71 -3.08 10.58
N PRO A 159 21.49 -2.64 11.83
CA PRO A 159 22.08 -1.40 12.37
C PRO A 159 23.61 -1.36 12.40
N THR A 160 24.26 -2.52 12.31
CA THR A 160 25.73 -2.64 12.35
C THR A 160 26.37 -2.71 10.95
N ILE A 161 25.57 -2.58 9.90
CA ILE A 161 26.03 -2.72 8.51
C ILE A 161 25.79 -1.38 7.81
N GLU A 162 26.87 -0.73 7.40
CA GLU A 162 26.81 0.56 6.69
C GLU A 162 26.40 0.39 5.22
N ASP A 163 26.89 -0.67 4.56
CA ASP A 163 26.56 -1.01 3.18
C ASP A 163 25.94 -2.41 3.09
N ILE A 164 24.68 -2.48 2.71
CA ILE A 164 23.91 -3.72 2.57
C ILE A 164 24.17 -4.45 1.24
N THR A 165 24.79 -3.78 0.26
CA THR A 165 25.00 -4.29 -1.10
C THR A 165 25.65 -5.67 -1.13
N PRO A 166 26.73 -5.96 -0.37
CA PRO A 166 27.36 -7.28 -0.36
C PRO A 166 26.44 -8.41 0.15
N ILE A 167 25.46 -8.06 0.98
CA ILE A 167 24.46 -9.03 1.47
C ILE A 167 23.43 -9.30 0.39
N VAL A 168 22.95 -8.25 -0.29
CA VAL A 168 22.04 -8.37 -1.44
C VAL A 168 22.65 -9.28 -2.50
N ASP A 169 23.91 -9.07 -2.87
CA ASP A 169 24.63 -9.89 -3.87
C ASP A 169 24.66 -11.37 -3.44
N LYS A 170 25.03 -11.65 -2.19
CA LYS A 170 25.03 -13.02 -1.65
C LYS A 170 23.64 -13.65 -1.61
N CYS A 171 22.59 -12.85 -1.37
CA CYS A 171 21.21 -13.33 -1.44
C CYS A 171 20.85 -13.71 -2.89
N LEU A 172 21.22 -12.87 -3.86
CA LEU A 172 21.00 -13.14 -5.28
C LEU A 172 21.72 -14.41 -5.77
N GLU A 173 22.97 -14.64 -5.35
CA GLU A 173 23.70 -15.89 -5.61
C GLU A 173 22.93 -17.12 -5.11
N LYS A 174 22.21 -16.97 -3.99
CA LYS A 174 21.34 -18.00 -3.40
C LYS A 174 19.92 -18.00 -3.96
N LYS A 175 19.66 -17.25 -5.04
CA LYS A 175 18.33 -17.10 -5.69
C LYS A 175 17.27 -16.46 -4.78
N VAL A 176 17.70 -15.60 -3.86
CA VAL A 176 16.82 -14.79 -3.01
C VAL A 176 17.00 -13.32 -3.41
N ALA A 177 15.95 -12.74 -3.97
CA ALA A 177 15.92 -11.29 -4.27
C ALA A 177 15.31 -10.55 -3.07
N ILE A 178 16.06 -9.59 -2.55
CA ILE A 178 15.60 -8.60 -1.56
C ILE A 178 15.71 -7.21 -2.18
N VAL A 179 14.86 -6.28 -1.72
CA VAL A 179 14.74 -4.92 -2.27
C VAL A 179 15.15 -3.92 -1.20
#